data_70ab312d8c44b0ac4943c8fcd8536885
#
_entry.id   70ab312d8c44b0ac4943c8fcd8536885
#
_cell.length_a   1.000
_cell.length_b   1.000
_cell.length_c   1.000
_cell.angle_alpha   90.00
_cell.angle_beta   90.00
_cell.angle_gamma   90.00
#
_symmetry.space_group_name_H-M   'P 1'
#
loop_
_entity.id
_entity.type
_entity.pdbx_description
1 polymer ?
#
loop_
_entity_poly.entity_id
_entity_poly.type
_entity_poly.pdbx_seq_one_letter_code
_entity_poly.pdbx_strand_id
1 'polypeptide(L)'
;MKECDIVFIHHKEPHFFSKAIEFFTDGYFSHVALATADKWIIDITSKGIVFENIDKYAGNCHVIQIGRFPLSIQEIFIIRNFAFGQMNKGYDLKQIVWNFTWTAAKKLQLLKFSRKLYNMNKAYEGFTCSEFIARAFREAGINLVQSYSNCSPQNLFDNPKIEKIEYVKGGV
;
A
#
# COMPACT_ATOMS: atom_id res chain seq x y z
N MET A 1 -0.95 -2.61 17.68
CA MET A 1 -1.84 -2.48 16.50
C MET A 1 -3.08 -3.35 16.70
N LYS A 2 -4.18 -3.04 16.01
CA LYS A 2 -5.34 -3.92 15.90
C LYS A 2 -5.36 -4.60 14.54
N GLU A 3 -6.13 -5.67 14.43
CA GLU A 3 -6.34 -6.36 13.15
C GLU A 3 -6.98 -5.43 12.12
N CYS A 4 -6.51 -5.47 10.88
CA CYS A 4 -6.88 -4.59 9.77
C CYS A 4 -6.54 -3.10 9.95
N ASP A 5 -5.73 -2.72 10.93
CA ASP A 5 -5.08 -1.42 10.91
C ASP A 5 -4.18 -1.30 9.66
N ILE A 6 -4.12 -0.12 9.07
CA ILE A 6 -3.26 0.18 7.92
C ILE A 6 -1.95 0.75 8.45
N VAL A 7 -0.84 0.14 8.09
CA VAL A 7 0.50 0.57 8.52
C VAL A 7 1.11 1.43 7.43
N PHE A 8 1.31 2.72 7.70
CA PHE A 8 1.96 3.67 6.80
C PHE A 8 3.44 3.77 7.14
N ILE A 9 4.29 3.66 6.14
CA ILE A 9 5.74 3.62 6.31
C ILE A 9 6.39 4.69 5.43
N HIS A 10 7.22 5.53 6.07
CA HIS A 10 8.11 6.47 5.41
C HIS A 10 9.56 6.07 5.67
N HIS A 11 10.35 5.95 4.60
CA HIS A 11 11.76 5.65 4.67
C HIS A 11 12.57 6.95 4.83
N LYS A 12 13.22 7.16 5.97
CA LYS A 12 14.07 8.34 6.20
C LYS A 12 15.30 8.39 5.29
N GLU A 13 15.82 7.22 4.91
CA GLU A 13 16.89 7.04 3.92
C GLU A 13 16.34 6.23 2.74
N PRO A 14 15.55 6.84 1.87
CA PRO A 14 14.87 6.12 0.84
C PRO A 14 15.84 5.59 -0.22
N HIS A 15 15.77 4.30 -0.51
CA HIS A 15 16.36 3.73 -1.71
C HIS A 15 15.75 4.38 -2.96
N PHE A 16 16.41 4.28 -4.10
CA PHE A 16 16.00 4.92 -5.36
C PHE A 16 14.50 4.72 -5.68
N PHE A 17 13.96 3.53 -5.44
CA PHE A 17 12.53 3.24 -5.66
C PHE A 17 11.59 3.97 -4.69
N SER A 18 11.94 4.08 -3.41
CA SER A 18 11.13 4.82 -2.43
C SER A 18 11.09 6.31 -2.75
N LYS A 19 12.25 6.91 -3.10
CA LYS A 19 12.32 8.31 -3.57
C LYS A 19 11.47 8.55 -4.80
N ALA A 20 11.49 7.60 -5.72
CA ALA A 20 10.68 7.71 -6.93
C ALA A 20 9.17 7.65 -6.58
N ILE A 21 8.72 6.75 -5.67
CA ILE A 21 7.33 6.72 -5.22
C ILE A 21 6.93 8.05 -4.59
N GLU A 22 7.70 8.56 -3.62
CA GLU A 22 7.44 9.84 -2.96
C GLU A 22 7.37 10.99 -3.97
N PHE A 23 8.34 11.07 -4.89
CA PHE A 23 8.38 12.11 -5.93
C PHE A 23 7.18 12.06 -6.88
N PHE A 24 6.77 10.85 -7.32
CA PHE A 24 5.66 10.71 -8.27
C PHE A 24 4.28 10.81 -7.63
N THR A 25 4.16 10.50 -6.34
CA THR A 25 2.88 10.58 -5.62
C THR A 25 2.70 11.89 -4.86
N ASP A 26 3.73 12.75 -4.83
CA ASP A 26 3.81 13.95 -3.99
C ASP A 26 3.44 13.65 -2.53
N GLY A 27 3.78 12.43 -2.06
CA GLY A 27 3.37 11.88 -0.77
C GLY A 27 4.53 11.68 0.19
N TYR A 28 4.25 11.84 1.49
CA TYR A 28 5.21 11.56 2.55
C TYR A 28 5.44 10.06 2.76
N PHE A 29 4.38 9.24 2.62
CA PHE A 29 4.48 7.79 2.78
C PHE A 29 4.79 7.10 1.46
N SER A 30 5.80 6.25 1.47
CA SER A 30 6.24 5.48 0.30
C SER A 30 5.74 4.04 0.28
N HIS A 31 5.19 3.56 1.42
CA HIS A 31 4.74 2.18 1.53
C HIS A 31 3.59 2.01 2.53
N VAL A 32 2.78 0.97 2.34
CA VAL A 32 1.71 0.56 3.26
C VAL A 32 1.66 -0.95 3.39
N ALA A 33 1.27 -1.42 4.59
CA ALA A 33 1.03 -2.82 4.90
C ALA A 33 -0.27 -2.98 5.71
N LEU A 34 -0.79 -4.20 5.81
CA LEU A 34 -2.00 -4.54 6.57
C LEU A 34 -1.61 -5.22 7.87
N ALA A 35 -1.99 -4.66 9.01
CA ALA A 35 -1.83 -5.32 10.30
C ALA A 35 -2.77 -6.52 10.43
N THR A 36 -2.28 -7.63 10.94
CA THR A 36 -3.08 -8.84 11.19
C THR A 36 -3.33 -9.06 12.68
N ALA A 37 -2.37 -8.73 13.51
CA ALA A 37 -2.47 -8.70 14.96
C ALA A 37 -1.19 -8.11 15.51
N ASP A 38 -1.26 -7.42 16.63
CA ASP A 38 -0.13 -6.93 17.43
C ASP A 38 1.06 -6.39 16.61
N LYS A 39 2.08 -7.21 16.35
CA LYS A 39 3.28 -6.84 15.58
C LYS A 39 3.37 -7.47 14.19
N TRP A 40 2.37 -8.20 13.77
CA TRP A 40 2.39 -8.92 12.51
C TRP A 40 1.64 -8.18 11.41
N ILE A 41 2.22 -8.17 10.22
CA ILE A 41 1.68 -7.51 9.04
C ILE A 41 1.68 -8.44 7.83
N ILE A 42 0.70 -8.26 6.96
CA ILE A 42 0.77 -8.72 5.58
C ILE A 42 1.35 -7.59 4.76
N ASP A 43 2.48 -7.85 4.15
CA ASP A 43 3.27 -6.88 3.43
C ASP A 43 3.47 -7.28 1.97
N ILE A 44 3.51 -6.29 1.09
CA ILE A 44 3.82 -6.49 -0.33
C ILE A 44 5.23 -6.05 -0.59
N THR A 45 6.09 -7.02 -0.87
CA THR A 45 7.52 -6.81 -1.12
C THR A 45 7.91 -7.26 -2.53
N SER A 46 9.15 -7.05 -2.91
CA SER A 46 9.70 -7.59 -4.15
C SER A 46 9.66 -9.12 -4.23
N LYS A 47 9.47 -9.80 -3.09
CA LYS A 47 9.34 -11.27 -3.00
C LYS A 47 7.90 -11.75 -3.11
N GLY A 48 6.94 -10.82 -3.22
CA GLY A 48 5.51 -11.10 -3.23
C GLY A 48 4.81 -10.62 -1.96
N ILE A 49 3.63 -11.18 -1.71
CA ILE A 49 2.82 -10.92 -0.52
C ILE A 49 3.32 -11.85 0.59
N VAL A 50 3.86 -11.26 1.65
CA VAL A 50 4.53 -11.98 2.74
C VAL A 50 3.92 -11.62 4.10
N PHE A 51 4.04 -12.54 5.04
CA PHE A 51 3.67 -12.34 6.43
C PHE A 51 4.93 -12.09 7.25
N GLU A 52 5.06 -10.91 7.83
CA GLU A 52 6.29 -10.45 8.48
C GLU A 52 6.02 -9.67 9.76
N ASN A 53 7.06 -9.52 10.57
CA ASN A 53 7.01 -8.69 11.77
C ASN A 53 7.33 -7.22 11.42
N ILE A 54 6.52 -6.27 11.93
CA ILE A 54 6.69 -4.83 11.72
C ILE A 54 8.04 -4.31 12.26
N ASP A 55 8.65 -5.02 13.20
CA ASP A 55 9.92 -4.62 13.80
C ASP A 55 11.04 -4.49 12.75
N LYS A 56 10.89 -5.11 11.55
CA LYS A 56 11.81 -4.89 10.43
C LYS A 56 11.84 -3.41 9.98
N TYR A 57 10.75 -2.67 10.19
CA TYR A 57 10.63 -1.25 9.89
C TYR A 57 10.86 -0.35 11.10
N ALA A 58 10.86 -0.90 12.32
CA ALA A 58 11.00 -0.16 13.57
C ALA A 58 12.45 0.27 13.88
N GLY A 59 13.22 0.66 12.86
CA GLY A 59 14.56 1.21 12.96
C GLY A 59 14.61 2.73 12.83
N ASN A 60 15.80 3.31 12.98
CA ASN A 60 16.01 4.77 12.86
C ASN A 60 15.77 5.31 11.44
N CYS A 61 15.67 4.43 10.46
CA CYS A 61 15.50 4.78 9.05
C CYS A 61 14.04 4.86 8.59
N HIS A 62 13.06 4.62 9.49
CA HIS A 62 11.64 4.64 9.11
C HIS A 62 10.80 5.47 10.09
N VAL A 63 9.74 6.08 9.57
CA VAL A 63 8.62 6.60 10.35
C VAL A 63 7.43 5.68 10.08
N ILE A 64 6.81 5.19 11.15
CA ILE A 64 5.64 4.33 11.07
C ILE A 64 4.45 5.08 11.67
N GLN A 65 3.34 5.09 10.98
CA GLN A 65 2.07 5.59 11.47
C GLN A 65 0.96 4.59 11.21
N ILE A 66 0.05 4.46 12.15
CA ILE A 66 -1.08 3.54 12.05
C ILE A 66 -2.31 4.31 11.61
N GLY A 67 -3.01 3.80 10.61
CA GLY A 67 -4.33 4.24 10.23
C GLY A 67 -5.37 3.22 10.65
N ARG A 68 -6.38 3.65 11.38
CA ARG A 68 -7.49 2.81 11.80
C ARG A 68 -8.78 3.22 11.14
N PHE A 69 -9.48 2.26 10.56
CA PHE A 69 -10.84 2.43 10.08
C PHE A 69 -11.81 1.76 11.07
N PRO A 70 -12.98 2.35 11.37
CA PRO A 70 -13.98 1.70 12.21
C PRO A 70 -14.59 0.51 11.48
N LEU A 71 -14.23 -0.71 11.91
CA LEU A 71 -14.65 -1.96 11.28
C LEU A 71 -15.48 -2.79 12.24
N SER A 72 -16.54 -3.41 11.72
CA SER A 72 -17.25 -4.51 12.38
C SER A 72 -16.41 -5.80 12.33
N ILE A 73 -16.74 -6.75 13.20
CA ILE A 73 -16.09 -8.08 13.22
C ILE A 73 -16.22 -8.79 11.87
N GLN A 74 -17.36 -8.63 11.20
CA GLN A 74 -17.60 -9.25 9.91
C GLN A 74 -16.72 -8.64 8.80
N GLU A 75 -16.55 -7.32 8.78
CA GLU A 75 -15.66 -6.65 7.84
C GLU A 75 -14.20 -7.03 8.08
N ILE A 76 -13.75 -7.10 9.33
CA ILE A 76 -12.41 -7.59 9.69
C ILE A 76 -12.20 -9.00 9.13
N PHE A 77 -13.15 -9.90 9.31
CA PHE A 77 -13.07 -11.28 8.80
C PHE A 77 -12.93 -11.33 7.28
N ILE A 78 -13.71 -10.51 6.54
CA ILE A 78 -13.67 -10.45 5.07
C ILE A 78 -12.32 -9.90 4.60
N ILE A 79 -11.86 -8.77 5.15
CA ILE A 79 -10.59 -8.13 4.79
C ILE A 79 -9.43 -9.10 5.02
N ARG A 80 -9.39 -9.72 6.20
CA ARG A 80 -8.36 -10.68 6.56
C ARG A 80 -8.34 -11.88 5.62
N ASN A 81 -9.48 -12.51 5.36
CA ASN A 81 -9.56 -13.69 4.49
C ASN A 81 -9.12 -13.36 3.06
N PHE A 82 -9.51 -12.20 2.53
CA PHE A 82 -9.00 -11.74 1.24
C PHE A 82 -7.47 -11.62 1.29
N ALA A 83 -6.93 -10.95 2.29
CA ALA A 83 -5.50 -10.70 2.39
C ALA A 83 -4.69 -12.00 2.48
N PHE A 84 -5.09 -12.94 3.33
CA PHE A 84 -4.45 -14.25 3.45
C PHE A 84 -4.62 -15.09 2.16
N GLY A 85 -5.76 -15.00 1.49
CA GLY A 85 -6.02 -15.69 0.23
C GLY A 85 -5.17 -15.20 -0.94
N GLN A 86 -4.54 -14.02 -0.82
CA GLN A 86 -3.59 -13.50 -1.81
C GLN A 86 -2.13 -13.92 -1.53
N MET A 87 -1.83 -14.46 -0.35
CA MET A 87 -0.47 -14.91 -0.02
C MET A 87 -0.03 -15.98 -1.03
N ASN A 88 1.25 -15.98 -1.35
CA ASN A 88 1.86 -16.86 -2.36
C ASN A 88 1.45 -16.62 -3.81
N LYS A 89 0.57 -15.65 -4.10
CA LYS A 89 0.43 -15.16 -5.47
C LYS A 89 1.65 -14.30 -5.80
N GLY A 90 2.33 -14.66 -6.88
CA GLY A 90 3.56 -13.97 -7.29
C GLY A 90 3.34 -12.47 -7.44
N TYR A 91 4.31 -11.71 -6.97
CA TYR A 91 4.32 -10.25 -7.10
C TYR A 91 4.89 -9.88 -8.48
N ASP A 92 4.18 -9.11 -9.26
CA ASP A 92 4.70 -8.66 -10.55
C ASP A 92 5.44 -7.32 -10.40
N LEU A 93 6.77 -7.42 -10.15
CA LEU A 93 7.67 -6.26 -10.17
C LEU A 93 7.54 -5.42 -11.45
N LYS A 94 7.15 -6.05 -12.57
CA LYS A 94 6.93 -5.37 -13.85
C LYS A 94 5.80 -4.34 -13.73
N GLN A 95 4.78 -4.59 -12.94
CA GLN A 95 3.67 -3.66 -12.76
C GLN A 95 4.09 -2.40 -11.98
N ILE A 96 4.96 -2.54 -10.96
CA ILE A 96 5.50 -1.36 -10.25
C ILE A 96 6.31 -0.49 -11.21
N VAL A 97 7.28 -1.10 -11.91
CA VAL A 97 8.08 -0.40 -12.90
C VAL A 97 7.19 0.24 -13.96
N TRP A 98 6.11 -0.43 -14.33
CA TRP A 98 5.16 0.04 -15.32
C TRP A 98 4.32 1.21 -14.82
N ASN A 99 3.79 1.15 -13.60
CA ASN A 99 3.06 2.26 -12.99
C ASN A 99 3.97 3.48 -12.80
N PHE A 100 5.26 3.25 -12.51
CA PHE A 100 6.28 4.30 -12.47
C PHE A 100 6.48 4.96 -13.81
N THR A 101 6.70 4.18 -14.87
CA THR A 101 6.92 4.72 -16.23
C THR A 101 5.69 5.45 -16.75
N TRP A 102 4.49 4.96 -16.42
CA TRP A 102 3.22 5.60 -16.75
C TRP A 102 3.06 6.96 -16.06
N THR A 103 3.28 7.01 -14.73
CA THR A 103 3.15 8.25 -13.95
C THR A 103 4.21 9.27 -14.36
N ALA A 104 5.44 8.81 -14.62
CA ALA A 104 6.50 9.65 -15.15
C ALA A 104 6.15 10.21 -16.54
N ALA A 105 5.63 9.38 -17.44
CA ALA A 105 5.20 9.81 -18.77
C ALA A 105 4.07 10.83 -18.72
N LYS A 106 3.14 10.69 -17.77
CA LYS A 106 2.08 11.67 -17.51
C LYS A 106 2.65 13.00 -16.99
N LYS A 107 3.51 12.96 -16.00
CA LYS A 107 4.11 14.16 -15.38
C LYS A 107 5.00 14.94 -16.39
N LEU A 108 5.64 14.23 -17.32
CA LEU A 108 6.47 14.80 -18.40
C LEU A 108 5.66 15.17 -19.65
N GLN A 109 4.33 15.11 -19.61
CA GLN A 109 3.42 15.43 -20.73
C GLN A 109 3.66 14.62 -22.02
N LEU A 110 4.25 13.45 -21.93
CA LEU A 110 4.49 12.55 -23.05
C LEU A 110 3.20 11.76 -23.42
N LEU A 111 2.15 12.48 -23.81
CA LEU A 111 0.79 11.94 -23.99
C LEU A 111 0.71 10.76 -24.98
N LYS A 112 1.50 10.75 -26.06
CA LYS A 112 1.49 9.64 -27.04
C LYS A 112 2.09 8.37 -26.46
N PHE A 113 3.13 8.49 -25.65
CA PHE A 113 3.78 7.38 -24.98
C PHE A 113 2.92 6.80 -23.85
N SER A 114 2.25 7.68 -23.11
CA SER A 114 1.37 7.29 -22.02
C SER A 114 0.16 6.44 -22.48
N ARG A 115 -0.41 6.73 -23.67
CA ARG A 115 -1.55 5.98 -24.22
C ARG A 115 -1.16 4.55 -24.65
N LYS A 116 0.03 4.38 -25.21
CA LYS A 116 0.58 3.06 -25.57
C LYS A 116 0.82 2.22 -24.33
N LEU A 117 1.37 2.83 -23.27
CA LEU A 117 1.61 2.21 -21.99
C LEU A 117 0.30 1.77 -21.30
N TYR A 118 -0.74 2.60 -21.31
CA TYR A 118 -2.04 2.27 -20.74
C TYR A 118 -2.66 1.00 -21.33
N ASN A 119 -2.60 0.84 -22.66
CA ASN A 119 -3.17 -0.31 -23.33
C ASN A 119 -2.42 -1.63 -23.02
N MET A 120 -1.13 -1.55 -22.69
CA MET A 120 -0.32 -2.73 -22.31
C MET A 120 -0.57 -3.15 -20.85
N ASN A 121 -0.92 -2.19 -19.96
CA ASN A 121 -1.13 -2.46 -18.53
C ASN A 121 -2.44 -3.24 -18.23
N LYS A 122 -3.38 -3.28 -19.17
CA LYS A 122 -4.69 -3.93 -18.99
C LYS A 122 -4.61 -5.46 -18.84
N ALA A 123 -3.42 -6.04 -19.07
CA ALA A 123 -3.19 -7.50 -19.07
C ALA A 123 -2.52 -8.04 -17.78
N TYR A 124 -2.23 -7.19 -16.78
CA TYR A 124 -1.49 -7.61 -15.59
C TYR A 124 -2.35 -7.64 -14.33
N GLU A 125 -2.32 -8.78 -13.62
CA GLU A 125 -3.11 -9.05 -12.40
C GLU A 125 -2.36 -8.80 -11.07
N GLY A 126 -1.30 -7.99 -11.06
CA GLY A 126 -0.55 -7.68 -9.84
C GLY A 126 -1.15 -6.50 -9.05
N PHE A 127 -0.75 -6.34 -7.79
CA PHE A 127 -1.17 -5.22 -6.93
C PHE A 127 0.03 -4.35 -6.55
N THR A 128 -0.17 -3.03 -6.45
CA THR A 128 0.70 -2.18 -5.63
C THR A 128 0.32 -2.33 -4.15
N CYS A 129 1.19 -1.91 -3.23
CA CYS A 129 0.90 -2.01 -1.79
C CYS A 129 -0.40 -1.28 -1.40
N SER A 130 -0.61 -0.07 -1.90
CA SER A 130 -1.83 0.71 -1.64
C SER A 130 -3.06 0.15 -2.33
N GLU A 131 -2.93 -0.37 -3.55
CA GLU A 131 -4.02 -1.01 -4.27
C GLU A 131 -4.49 -2.30 -3.58
N PHE A 132 -3.56 -3.08 -3.05
CA PHE A 132 -3.89 -4.27 -2.27
C PHE A 132 -4.75 -3.94 -1.04
N ILE A 133 -4.35 -2.92 -0.27
CA ILE A 133 -5.14 -2.45 0.88
C ILE A 133 -6.53 -1.99 0.42
N ALA A 134 -6.59 -1.15 -0.61
CA ALA A 134 -7.86 -0.63 -1.11
C ALA A 134 -8.79 -1.74 -1.61
N ARG A 135 -8.26 -2.78 -2.24
CA ARG A 135 -9.05 -3.95 -2.67
C ARG A 135 -9.49 -4.80 -1.49
N ALA A 136 -8.64 -5.05 -0.51
CA ALA A 136 -9.02 -5.80 0.69
C ALA A 136 -10.22 -5.18 1.40
N PHE A 137 -10.22 -3.86 1.55
CA PHE A 137 -11.35 -3.13 2.13
C PHE A 137 -12.59 -3.14 1.25
N ARG A 138 -12.41 -3.09 -0.08
CA ARG A 138 -13.54 -3.16 -1.01
C ARG A 138 -14.28 -4.50 -0.95
N GLU A 139 -13.60 -5.61 -0.71
CA GLU A 139 -14.25 -6.91 -0.51
C GLU A 139 -15.24 -6.88 0.67
N ALA A 140 -14.96 -6.05 1.68
CA ALA A 140 -15.86 -5.78 2.79
C ALA A 140 -16.89 -4.65 2.50
N GLY A 141 -17.00 -4.18 1.25
CA GLY A 141 -17.91 -3.11 0.85
C GLY A 141 -17.41 -1.69 1.17
N ILE A 142 -16.15 -1.53 1.60
CA ILE A 142 -15.58 -0.25 2.01
C ILE A 142 -14.71 0.33 0.90
N ASN A 143 -15.11 1.47 0.33
CA ASN A 143 -14.33 2.18 -0.67
C ASN A 143 -13.40 3.20 0.00
N LEU A 144 -12.10 2.87 0.10
CA LEU A 144 -11.08 3.78 0.64
C LEU A 144 -10.62 4.82 -0.37
N VAL A 145 -10.74 4.54 -1.67
CA VAL A 145 -10.30 5.42 -2.78
C VAL A 145 -11.34 5.46 -3.88
N GLN A 146 -11.38 6.55 -4.62
CA GLN A 146 -12.30 6.69 -5.77
C GLN A 146 -11.85 5.88 -6.99
N SER A 147 -10.53 5.70 -7.16
CA SER A 147 -9.95 4.95 -8.27
C SER A 147 -8.69 4.21 -7.85
N TYR A 148 -8.58 2.95 -8.22
CA TYR A 148 -7.39 2.13 -7.95
C TYR A 148 -6.19 2.56 -8.78
N SER A 149 -6.39 3.08 -9.99
CA SER A 149 -5.29 3.52 -10.87
C SER A 149 -4.48 4.70 -10.30
N ASN A 150 -5.03 5.41 -9.30
CA ASN A 150 -4.37 6.53 -8.63
C ASN A 150 -4.25 6.29 -7.12
N CYS A 151 -4.31 5.03 -6.68
CA CYS A 151 -4.18 4.69 -5.28
C CYS A 151 -2.70 4.77 -4.86
N SER A 152 -2.35 5.74 -4.04
CA SER A 152 -1.03 5.86 -3.42
C SER A 152 -1.14 5.68 -1.90
N PRO A 153 -0.02 5.39 -1.20
CA PRO A 153 0.02 5.40 0.26
C PRO A 153 -0.53 6.70 0.85
N GLN A 154 -0.18 7.85 0.25
CA GLN A 154 -0.63 9.15 0.69
C GLN A 154 -2.16 9.34 0.53
N ASN A 155 -2.73 8.88 -0.61
CA ASN A 155 -4.18 8.97 -0.80
C ASN A 155 -4.97 8.18 0.26
N LEU A 156 -4.44 7.02 0.68
CA LEU A 156 -5.01 6.27 1.79
C LEU A 156 -4.86 7.03 3.11
N PHE A 157 -3.68 7.60 3.36
CA PHE A 157 -3.42 8.35 4.57
C PHE A 157 -4.32 9.59 4.69
N ASP A 158 -4.55 10.30 3.59
CA ASP A 158 -5.37 11.52 3.55
C ASP A 158 -6.88 11.24 3.65
N ASN A 159 -7.30 9.98 3.62
CA ASN A 159 -8.70 9.62 3.77
C ASN A 159 -9.21 10.07 5.17
N PRO A 160 -10.23 10.95 5.25
CA PRO A 160 -10.71 11.50 6.51
C PRO A 160 -11.41 10.49 7.42
N LYS A 161 -11.80 9.33 6.88
CA LYS A 161 -12.43 8.23 7.65
C LYS A 161 -11.39 7.37 8.38
N ILE A 162 -10.10 7.55 8.09
CA ILE A 162 -9.01 6.81 8.74
C ILE A 162 -8.48 7.63 9.89
N GLU A 163 -8.66 7.15 11.11
CA GLU A 163 -8.06 7.70 12.32
C GLU A 163 -6.54 7.49 12.29
N LYS A 164 -5.75 8.53 12.55
CA LYS A 164 -4.29 8.49 12.59
C LYS A 164 -3.84 8.26 14.03
N ILE A 165 -3.14 7.14 14.24
CA ILE A 165 -2.66 6.70 15.55
C ILE A 165 -1.14 6.62 15.48
N GLU A 166 -0.47 7.28 16.41
CA GLU A 166 0.99 7.23 16.49
C GLU A 166 1.46 5.81 16.84
N TYR A 167 2.43 5.30 16.10
CA TYR A 167 3.07 4.02 16.43
C TYR A 167 4.22 4.25 17.40
N VAL A 168 3.99 3.86 18.66
CA VAL A 168 5.04 3.87 19.69
C VAL A 168 5.70 2.50 19.75
N LYS A 169 6.99 2.44 19.45
CA LYS A 169 7.78 1.21 19.55
C LYS A 169 7.84 0.75 21.00
N GLY A 170 7.33 -0.45 21.27
CA GLY A 170 7.45 -1.08 22.58
C GLY A 170 6.33 -0.78 23.57
N GLY A 171 5.20 -0.25 23.12
CA GLY A 171 3.99 -0.21 23.94
C GLY A 171 3.49 -1.63 24.20
N VAL A 172 3.62 -2.07 25.45
CA VAL A 172 3.03 -3.30 26.03
C VAL A 172 1.52 -3.17 25.98
#